data_5129b860106be399f896277aa23dcd72
#
_entry.id   5129b860106be399f896277aa23dcd72
#
_cell.length_a   1.000
_cell.length_b   1.000
_cell.length_c   1.000
_cell.angle_alpha   90.00
_cell.angle_beta   90.00
_cell.angle_gamma   90.00
#
_symmetry.space_group_name_H-M   'P 1'
#
loop_
_entity.id
_entity.type
_entity.pdbx_description
1 polymer ?
#
loop_
_entity_poly.entity_id
_entity_poly.type
_entity_poly.pdbx_seq_one_letter_code
_entity_poly.pdbx_strand_id
1 'polypeptide(L)'
;KDKDYLDHLSGEKSIGIQACDDDGMAKFGAIDVDPQYKNFSPKEFLDKIKKYNLPIIPCKSKSGGLHLYVFLKEAAKATVIRNFLNTLLFTFGLSPTTEIFPKQTELGADENGKLLNGNFINLPYYNKKDRPALNLDGTSFTFEQFIQVVKANQKTAKELEDFSLTHVKNVLQGGATEFEDGPCCLQALSKNKLKDGRDRFLYNYMVFAKKKYPDDWEQKVIEAARDYFEYSKEWDDERVRLKIRSWKKETKGHTCNEEPIVHHYMKAECVKRKYGIASDKKRAFPALSGLTKINYKPDPEYTFNVALPDGVKVK
;
A
#
# COMPACT_ATOMS: atom_id res chain seq x y z
N LYS A 1 11.89 21.67 -22.84
CA LYS A 1 10.76 20.92 -22.31
C LYS A 1 9.66 20.71 -23.35
N ASP A 2 9.15 21.76 -24.00
CA ASP A 2 8.08 21.61 -24.99
C ASP A 2 8.51 20.78 -26.21
N LYS A 3 9.75 20.94 -26.66
CA LYS A 3 10.33 20.11 -27.71
C LYS A 3 10.34 18.62 -27.35
N ASP A 4 10.73 18.27 -26.12
CA ASP A 4 10.76 16.86 -25.69
C ASP A 4 9.37 16.19 -25.75
N TYR A 5 8.30 16.95 -25.42
CA TYR A 5 6.93 16.43 -25.56
C TYR A 5 6.51 16.28 -27.04
N LEU A 6 6.92 17.22 -27.89
CA LEU A 6 6.67 17.12 -29.34
C LEU A 6 7.41 15.93 -29.93
N ASP A 7 8.68 15.74 -29.60
CA ASP A 7 9.49 14.60 -30.04
C ASP A 7 8.89 13.27 -29.56
N HIS A 8 8.29 13.26 -28.36
CA HIS A 8 7.57 12.09 -27.84
C HIS A 8 6.30 11.78 -28.65
N LEU A 9 5.50 12.80 -28.92
CA LEU A 9 4.24 12.64 -29.67
C LEU A 9 4.48 12.39 -31.16
N SER A 10 5.61 12.81 -31.74
CA SER A 10 6.02 12.50 -33.11
C SER A 10 6.63 11.10 -33.25
N GLY A 11 7.05 10.50 -32.13
CA GLY A 11 7.72 9.19 -32.13
C GLY A 11 9.23 9.26 -32.30
N GLU A 12 9.83 10.44 -32.24
CA GLU A 12 11.29 10.62 -32.34
C GLU A 12 12.00 10.18 -31.05
N LYS A 13 11.44 10.51 -29.88
CA LYS A 13 12.07 10.24 -28.59
C LYS A 13 11.04 9.85 -27.53
N SER A 14 11.12 8.63 -27.01
CA SER A 14 10.31 8.25 -25.85
C SER A 14 10.86 8.90 -24.57
N ILE A 15 10.00 9.56 -23.82
CA ILE A 15 10.37 10.20 -22.54
C ILE A 15 9.65 9.57 -21.36
N GLY A 16 10.32 9.60 -20.21
CA GLY A 16 9.75 9.37 -18.91
C GLY A 16 9.61 10.68 -18.15
N ILE A 17 8.66 10.73 -17.25
CA ILE A 17 8.40 11.90 -16.39
C ILE A 17 8.57 11.53 -14.93
N GLN A 18 9.27 12.39 -14.20
CA GLN A 18 9.37 12.31 -12.75
C GLN A 18 8.04 12.76 -12.14
N ALA A 19 7.51 11.95 -11.24
CA ALA A 19 6.18 12.21 -10.65
C ALA A 19 6.24 13.19 -9.45
N CYS A 20 7.41 13.34 -8.83
CA CYS A 20 7.64 14.23 -7.69
C CYS A 20 8.60 15.34 -8.10
N ASP A 21 8.28 16.58 -7.78
CA ASP A 21 9.18 17.72 -7.99
C ASP A 21 10.17 17.89 -6.82
N ASP A 22 11.00 18.94 -6.90
CA ASP A 22 12.06 19.22 -5.94
C ASP A 22 11.53 19.54 -4.54
N ASP A 23 10.30 20.02 -4.44
CA ASP A 23 9.62 20.35 -3.17
C ASP A 23 8.82 19.17 -2.60
N GLY A 24 8.93 17.98 -3.16
CA GLY A 24 8.17 16.81 -2.73
C GLY A 24 6.70 16.85 -3.13
N MET A 25 6.35 17.71 -4.11
CA MET A 25 4.98 17.85 -4.62
C MET A 25 4.79 17.01 -5.89
N ALA A 26 3.58 16.54 -6.10
CA ALA A 26 3.25 15.76 -7.28
C ALA A 26 1.84 16.12 -7.79
N LYS A 27 1.68 16.13 -9.11
CA LYS A 27 0.43 16.44 -9.79
C LYS A 27 -0.25 15.21 -10.39
N PHE A 28 0.44 14.08 -10.33
CA PHE A 28 -0.07 12.78 -10.73
C PHE A 28 0.61 11.67 -9.95
N GLY A 29 0.02 10.49 -9.98
CA GLY A 29 0.68 9.28 -9.55
C GLY A 29 0.27 8.10 -10.41
N ALA A 30 0.97 6.99 -10.27
CA ALA A 30 0.66 5.78 -11.01
C ALA A 30 1.05 4.52 -10.24
N ILE A 31 0.34 3.43 -10.51
CA ILE A 31 0.77 2.06 -10.17
C ILE A 31 1.31 1.46 -11.46
N ASP A 32 2.51 0.88 -11.42
CA ASP A 32 3.10 0.12 -12.53
C ASP A 32 2.78 -1.36 -12.34
N VAL A 33 1.96 -1.90 -13.23
CA VAL A 33 1.51 -3.29 -13.19
C VAL A 33 2.19 -4.05 -14.33
N ASP A 34 3.21 -4.83 -13.98
CA ASP A 34 3.92 -5.66 -14.94
C ASP A 34 3.06 -6.82 -15.49
N PRO A 35 3.22 -7.19 -16.77
CA PRO A 35 2.50 -8.33 -17.35
C PRO A 35 2.93 -9.68 -16.77
N GLN A 36 4.09 -9.73 -16.09
CA GLN A 36 4.59 -10.92 -15.40
C GLN A 36 3.87 -11.19 -14.07
N TYR A 37 3.02 -10.25 -13.62
CA TYR A 37 2.23 -10.45 -12.43
C TYR A 37 1.34 -11.69 -12.58
N LYS A 38 1.40 -12.59 -11.60
CA LYS A 38 0.62 -13.85 -11.64
C LYS A 38 -0.86 -13.55 -11.84
N ASN A 39 -1.45 -14.15 -12.87
CA ASN A 39 -2.84 -13.93 -13.30
C ASN A 39 -3.12 -12.50 -13.81
N PHE A 40 -2.14 -11.83 -14.44
CA PHE A 40 -2.37 -10.53 -15.05
C PHE A 40 -3.48 -10.59 -16.11
N SER A 41 -4.54 -9.84 -15.88
CA SER A 41 -5.66 -9.68 -16.81
C SER A 41 -6.09 -8.21 -16.84
N PRO A 42 -5.83 -7.48 -17.93
CA PRO A 42 -6.28 -6.10 -18.07
C PRO A 42 -7.78 -5.93 -17.77
N LYS A 43 -8.60 -6.88 -18.20
CA LYS A 43 -10.04 -6.85 -17.97
C LYS A 43 -10.40 -6.79 -16.49
N GLU A 44 -9.72 -7.58 -15.63
CA GLU A 44 -10.00 -7.58 -14.19
C GLU A 44 -9.70 -6.21 -13.55
N PHE A 45 -8.66 -5.51 -14.01
CA PHE A 45 -8.36 -4.16 -13.56
C PHE A 45 -9.45 -3.17 -13.98
N LEU A 46 -9.91 -3.25 -15.25
CA LEU A 46 -10.99 -2.40 -15.75
C LEU A 46 -12.30 -2.66 -15.00
N ASP A 47 -12.65 -3.92 -14.77
CA ASP A 47 -13.84 -4.31 -14.01
C ASP A 47 -13.78 -3.77 -12.55
N LYS A 48 -12.62 -3.82 -11.91
CA LYS A 48 -12.44 -3.25 -10.56
C LYS A 48 -12.52 -1.73 -10.55
N ILE A 49 -11.91 -1.04 -11.54
CA ILE A 49 -12.01 0.42 -11.67
C ILE A 49 -13.50 0.81 -11.79
N LYS A 50 -14.24 0.12 -12.65
CA LYS A 50 -15.67 0.34 -12.83
C LYS A 50 -16.48 0.05 -11.56
N LYS A 51 -16.28 -1.14 -10.98
CA LYS A 51 -17.03 -1.62 -9.81
C LYS A 51 -16.91 -0.69 -8.61
N TYR A 52 -15.73 -0.18 -8.36
CA TYR A 52 -15.43 0.66 -7.20
C TYR A 52 -15.40 2.16 -7.52
N ASN A 53 -15.75 2.52 -8.76
CA ASN A 53 -15.72 3.91 -9.25
C ASN A 53 -14.39 4.61 -8.92
N LEU A 54 -13.27 3.94 -9.22
CA LEU A 54 -11.96 4.45 -8.89
C LEU A 54 -11.57 5.63 -9.79
N PRO A 55 -10.97 6.70 -9.27
CA PRO A 55 -10.50 7.83 -10.07
C PRO A 55 -9.17 7.50 -10.76
N ILE A 56 -9.15 6.39 -11.49
CA ILE A 56 -7.96 5.83 -12.13
C ILE A 56 -8.18 5.77 -13.65
N ILE A 57 -7.18 6.20 -14.39
CA ILE A 57 -7.13 6.08 -15.84
C ILE A 57 -6.06 5.04 -16.20
N PRO A 58 -6.45 3.85 -16.69
CA PRO A 58 -5.51 2.82 -17.09
C PRO A 58 -4.90 3.14 -18.46
N CYS A 59 -3.58 3.05 -18.57
CA CYS A 59 -2.84 3.14 -19.84
C CYS A 59 -2.05 1.87 -20.06
N LYS A 60 -1.89 1.44 -21.32
CA LYS A 60 -0.98 0.35 -21.65
C LYS A 60 0.46 0.76 -21.32
N SER A 61 1.25 -0.15 -20.75
CA SER A 61 2.69 0.07 -20.53
C SER A 61 3.51 -0.38 -21.73
N LYS A 62 4.78 0.00 -21.78
CA LYS A 62 5.72 -0.41 -22.82
C LYS A 62 5.96 -1.93 -22.84
N SER A 63 5.92 -2.56 -21.67
CA SER A 63 6.16 -3.99 -21.49
C SER A 63 4.92 -4.86 -21.73
N GLY A 64 3.76 -4.27 -22.06
CA GLY A 64 2.50 -4.98 -22.24
C GLY A 64 1.64 -5.09 -20.97
N GLY A 65 2.07 -4.49 -19.86
CA GLY A 65 1.29 -4.33 -18.63
C GLY A 65 0.40 -3.08 -18.65
N LEU A 66 0.11 -2.55 -17.47
CA LEU A 66 -0.71 -1.35 -17.28
C LEU A 66 -0.02 -0.34 -16.36
N HIS A 67 -0.09 0.94 -16.73
CA HIS A 67 0.09 2.04 -15.79
C HIS A 67 -1.28 2.56 -15.36
N LEU A 68 -1.58 2.54 -14.08
CA LEU A 68 -2.85 2.98 -13.52
C LEU A 68 -2.68 4.39 -12.94
N TYR A 69 -3.01 5.39 -13.74
CA TYR A 69 -2.77 6.80 -13.40
C TYR A 69 -3.90 7.43 -12.58
N VAL A 70 -3.52 8.29 -11.64
CA VAL A 70 -4.40 9.28 -11.00
C VAL A 70 -3.83 10.67 -11.24
N PHE A 71 -4.70 11.64 -11.52
CA PHE A 71 -4.31 13.03 -11.79
C PHE A 71 -4.97 13.97 -10.80
N LEU A 72 -4.24 15.00 -10.37
CA LEU A 72 -4.73 16.03 -9.48
C LEU A 72 -4.97 17.35 -10.22
N LYS A 73 -5.93 18.12 -9.72
CA LYS A 73 -6.20 19.49 -10.19
C LYS A 73 -5.01 20.40 -9.89
N GLU A 74 -4.46 20.26 -8.69
CA GLU A 74 -3.32 21.01 -8.18
C GLU A 74 -2.26 20.05 -7.63
N ALA A 75 -1.01 20.49 -7.57
CA ALA A 75 0.05 19.70 -6.96
C ALA A 75 -0.24 19.49 -5.46
N ALA A 76 0.02 18.32 -4.96
CA ALA A 76 -0.12 17.96 -3.57
C ALA A 76 1.13 17.22 -3.09
N LYS A 77 1.31 17.11 -1.76
CA LYS A 77 2.42 16.32 -1.21
C LYS A 77 2.40 14.90 -1.78
N ALA A 78 3.54 14.44 -2.24
CA ALA A 78 3.70 13.08 -2.79
C ALA A 78 3.19 11.99 -1.85
N THR A 79 3.27 12.22 -0.52
CA THR A 79 2.73 11.32 0.50
C THR A 79 1.23 11.08 0.37
N VAL A 80 0.43 12.09 -0.02
CA VAL A 80 -1.02 11.95 -0.21
C VAL A 80 -1.32 10.97 -1.34
N ILE A 81 -0.66 11.18 -2.49
CA ILE A 81 -0.83 10.31 -3.66
C ILE A 81 -0.36 8.88 -3.35
N ARG A 82 0.80 8.73 -2.70
CA ARG A 82 1.32 7.41 -2.31
C ARG A 82 0.36 6.66 -1.38
N ASN A 83 -0.22 7.34 -0.40
CA ASN A 83 -1.18 6.73 0.52
C ASN A 83 -2.44 6.25 -0.22
N PHE A 84 -2.95 7.07 -1.15
CA PHE A 84 -4.06 6.69 -2.00
C PHE A 84 -3.73 5.46 -2.86
N LEU A 85 -2.60 5.47 -3.58
CA LEU A 85 -2.19 4.35 -4.42
C LEU A 85 -1.93 3.07 -3.61
N ASN A 86 -1.30 3.17 -2.44
CA ASN A 86 -1.14 2.02 -1.53
C ASN A 86 -2.48 1.41 -1.10
N THR A 87 -3.51 2.23 -0.90
CA THR A 87 -4.87 1.73 -0.62
C THR A 87 -5.41 0.94 -1.80
N LEU A 88 -5.13 1.37 -3.02
CA LEU A 88 -5.60 0.70 -4.23
C LEU A 88 -4.84 -0.58 -4.56
N LEU A 89 -3.57 -0.76 -4.14
CA LEU A 89 -2.85 -2.03 -4.32
C LEU A 89 -3.67 -3.20 -3.78
N PHE A 90 -4.24 -3.03 -2.59
CA PHE A 90 -5.15 -4.02 -2.02
C PHE A 90 -6.37 -4.28 -2.90
N THR A 91 -7.04 -3.23 -3.39
CA THR A 91 -8.25 -3.35 -4.23
C THR A 91 -7.98 -4.13 -5.50
N PHE A 92 -6.81 -3.90 -6.10
CA PHE A 92 -6.38 -4.61 -7.30
C PHE A 92 -5.86 -6.02 -7.01
N GLY A 93 -5.59 -6.38 -5.75
CA GLY A 93 -4.96 -7.65 -5.37
C GLY A 93 -3.46 -7.68 -5.69
N LEU A 94 -2.83 -6.52 -5.75
CA LEU A 94 -1.42 -6.36 -6.04
C LEU A 94 -0.56 -6.49 -4.78
N SER A 95 0.69 -6.92 -4.96
CA SER A 95 1.67 -6.97 -3.87
C SER A 95 1.91 -5.58 -3.27
N PRO A 96 2.13 -5.46 -1.94
CA PRO A 96 2.58 -4.21 -1.33
C PRO A 96 3.94 -3.71 -1.85
N THR A 97 4.68 -4.57 -2.56
CA THR A 97 5.95 -4.25 -3.20
C THR A 97 5.80 -3.79 -4.65
N THR A 98 4.56 -3.80 -5.20
CA THR A 98 4.29 -3.28 -6.54
C THR A 98 4.72 -1.82 -6.63
N GLU A 99 5.36 -1.48 -7.75
CA GLU A 99 5.89 -0.14 -7.95
C GLU A 99 4.76 0.89 -8.05
N ILE A 100 4.88 1.93 -7.22
CA ILE A 100 4.00 3.11 -7.26
C ILE A 100 4.84 4.38 -7.45
N PHE A 101 4.33 5.31 -8.24
CA PHE A 101 4.95 6.59 -8.50
C PHE A 101 4.08 7.74 -7.94
N PRO A 102 4.68 8.74 -7.31
CA PRO A 102 6.12 8.88 -7.05
C PRO A 102 6.67 7.76 -6.16
N LYS A 103 7.89 7.26 -6.45
CA LYS A 103 8.58 6.29 -5.58
C LYS A 103 9.10 6.96 -4.30
N GLN A 104 9.56 8.19 -4.43
CA GLN A 104 10.04 9.03 -3.33
C GLN A 104 8.96 10.03 -2.92
N THR A 105 8.98 10.43 -1.66
CA THR A 105 8.19 11.55 -1.12
C THR A 105 8.99 12.84 -1.07
N GLU A 106 10.30 12.72 -1.10
CA GLU A 106 11.29 13.81 -1.12
C GLU A 106 12.48 13.33 -1.96
N LEU A 107 13.11 14.23 -2.68
CA LEU A 107 14.34 13.93 -3.40
C LEU A 107 15.51 14.01 -2.44
N GLY A 108 16.41 13.04 -2.50
CA GLY A 108 17.69 13.09 -1.79
C GLY A 108 18.63 14.10 -2.45
N ALA A 109 19.65 14.55 -1.74
CA ALA A 109 20.73 15.36 -2.29
C ALA A 109 22.05 14.58 -2.30
N ASP A 110 22.93 14.91 -3.24
CA ASP A 110 24.31 14.41 -3.28
C ASP A 110 25.19 15.13 -2.23
N GLU A 111 26.46 14.76 -2.18
CA GLU A 111 27.45 15.31 -1.23
C GLU A 111 27.64 16.84 -1.37
N ASN A 112 27.27 17.42 -2.52
CA ASN A 112 27.37 18.83 -2.82
C ASN A 112 26.04 19.57 -2.60
N GLY A 113 25.00 18.89 -2.07
CA GLY A 113 23.67 19.45 -1.86
C GLY A 113 22.83 19.56 -3.14
N LYS A 114 23.27 18.98 -4.26
CA LYS A 114 22.50 18.94 -5.50
C LYS A 114 21.45 17.84 -5.40
N LEU A 115 20.19 18.17 -5.68
CA LEU A 115 19.10 17.21 -5.68
C LEU A 115 19.34 16.09 -6.69
N LEU A 116 19.11 14.86 -6.23
CA LEU A 116 19.17 13.67 -7.07
C LEU A 116 17.89 13.57 -7.91
N ASN A 117 18.04 13.06 -9.14
CA ASN A 117 16.89 12.78 -9.98
C ASN A 117 15.99 11.73 -9.31
N GLY A 118 14.68 11.99 -9.27
CA GLY A 118 13.69 11.00 -8.84
C GLY A 118 13.48 9.91 -9.87
N ASN A 119 12.78 8.86 -9.47
CA ASN A 119 12.36 7.83 -10.41
C ASN A 119 11.30 8.38 -11.36
N PHE A 120 11.34 7.91 -12.61
CA PHE A 120 10.43 8.33 -13.67
C PHE A 120 9.58 7.16 -14.17
N ILE A 121 8.41 7.48 -14.69
CA ILE A 121 7.51 6.57 -15.39
C ILE A 121 7.37 7.01 -16.84
N ASN A 122 7.32 6.05 -17.76
CA ASN A 122 7.16 6.35 -19.18
C ASN A 122 5.81 7.01 -19.48
N LEU A 123 5.83 8.11 -20.22
CA LEU A 123 4.60 8.77 -20.66
C LEU A 123 3.79 7.88 -21.60
N PRO A 124 2.45 7.91 -21.52
CA PRO A 124 1.58 7.32 -22.52
C PRO A 124 1.63 8.10 -23.84
N TYR A 125 1.03 7.55 -24.88
CA TYR A 125 0.90 8.16 -26.21
C TYR A 125 2.21 8.47 -26.91
N TYR A 126 3.24 7.66 -26.76
CA TYR A 126 4.39 7.71 -27.66
C TYR A 126 3.90 7.53 -29.10
N ASN A 127 4.36 8.39 -30.01
CA ASN A 127 3.88 8.41 -31.39
C ASN A 127 2.35 8.60 -31.50
N LYS A 128 1.72 9.27 -30.53
CA LYS A 128 0.25 9.45 -30.40
C LYS A 128 -0.60 8.16 -30.40
N LYS A 129 0.00 6.99 -30.47
CA LYS A 129 -0.69 5.68 -30.61
C LYS A 129 -0.24 4.66 -29.59
N ASP A 130 1.06 4.61 -29.30
CA ASP A 130 1.61 3.60 -28.41
C ASP A 130 1.30 3.93 -26.97
N ARG A 131 1.02 2.89 -26.19
CA ARG A 131 0.67 3.03 -24.77
C ARG A 131 -0.59 3.89 -24.54
N PRO A 132 -1.69 3.66 -25.29
CA PRO A 132 -2.90 4.45 -25.14
C PRO A 132 -3.57 4.21 -23.80
N ALA A 133 -4.35 5.19 -23.35
CA ALA A 133 -5.30 4.99 -22.28
C ALA A 133 -6.45 4.09 -22.75
N LEU A 134 -6.97 3.30 -21.83
CA LEU A 134 -8.07 2.38 -22.07
C LEU A 134 -9.36 2.90 -21.47
N ASN A 135 -10.44 2.77 -22.22
CA ASN A 135 -11.79 2.87 -21.72
C ASN A 135 -12.13 1.64 -20.86
N LEU A 136 -13.16 1.72 -20.04
CA LEU A 136 -13.59 0.62 -19.16
C LEU A 136 -14.19 -0.59 -19.89
N ASP A 137 -14.44 -0.47 -21.20
CA ASP A 137 -14.80 -1.58 -22.08
C ASP A 137 -13.58 -2.23 -22.77
N GLY A 138 -12.37 -1.71 -22.51
CA GLY A 138 -11.12 -2.18 -23.08
C GLY A 138 -10.72 -1.53 -24.41
N THR A 139 -11.56 -0.67 -24.99
CA THR A 139 -11.20 0.14 -26.17
C THR A 139 -10.17 1.21 -25.81
N SER A 140 -9.38 1.65 -26.78
CA SER A 140 -8.37 2.71 -26.55
C SER A 140 -8.96 4.08 -26.84
N PHE A 141 -8.64 5.06 -25.98
CA PHE A 141 -8.90 6.46 -26.27
C PHE A 141 -7.92 7.00 -27.29
N THR A 142 -8.35 7.98 -28.10
CA THR A 142 -7.40 8.85 -28.83
C THR A 142 -6.65 9.76 -27.85
N PHE A 143 -5.57 10.39 -28.32
CA PHE A 143 -4.82 11.35 -27.48
C PHE A 143 -5.71 12.50 -27.01
N GLU A 144 -6.55 13.04 -27.89
CA GLU A 144 -7.46 14.14 -27.58
C GLU A 144 -8.53 13.72 -26.55
N GLN A 145 -9.11 12.53 -26.71
CA GLN A 145 -10.05 11.95 -25.74
C GLN A 145 -9.38 11.74 -24.38
N PHE A 146 -8.14 11.23 -24.35
CA PHE A 146 -7.39 11.06 -23.12
C PHE A 146 -7.24 12.38 -22.35
N ILE A 147 -6.87 13.46 -23.05
CA ILE A 147 -6.75 14.79 -22.39
C ILE A 147 -8.09 15.24 -21.79
N GLN A 148 -9.20 14.98 -22.48
CA GLN A 148 -10.55 15.31 -21.97
C GLN A 148 -10.88 14.45 -20.74
N VAL A 149 -10.62 13.14 -20.81
CA VAL A 149 -10.84 12.22 -19.70
C VAL A 149 -10.00 12.58 -18.49
N VAL A 150 -8.71 12.94 -18.67
CA VAL A 150 -7.84 13.42 -17.59
C VAL A 150 -8.46 14.63 -16.92
N LYS A 151 -8.83 15.68 -17.68
CA LYS A 151 -9.42 16.90 -17.14
C LYS A 151 -10.71 16.63 -16.34
N ALA A 152 -11.55 15.71 -16.83
CA ALA A 152 -12.81 15.35 -16.17
C ALA A 152 -12.61 14.52 -14.89
N ASN A 153 -11.53 13.75 -14.80
CA ASN A 153 -11.27 12.83 -13.68
C ASN A 153 -10.25 13.35 -12.64
N GLN A 154 -9.70 14.56 -12.84
CA GLN A 154 -8.79 15.15 -11.86
C GLN A 154 -9.45 15.28 -10.49
N LYS A 155 -8.66 14.98 -9.44
CA LYS A 155 -9.08 15.06 -8.04
C LYS A 155 -8.27 16.11 -7.28
N THR A 156 -8.81 16.60 -6.18
CA THR A 156 -8.05 17.35 -5.18
C THR A 156 -7.36 16.38 -4.22
N ALA A 157 -6.36 16.85 -3.48
CA ALA A 157 -5.73 16.06 -2.42
C ALA A 157 -6.76 15.55 -1.41
N LYS A 158 -7.68 16.43 -0.98
CA LYS A 158 -8.75 16.09 -0.04
C LYS A 158 -9.68 15.00 -0.57
N GLU A 159 -10.11 15.10 -1.83
CA GLU A 159 -10.94 14.05 -2.46
C GLU A 159 -10.24 12.68 -2.45
N LEU A 160 -8.91 12.61 -2.63
CA LEU A 160 -8.16 11.35 -2.55
C LEU A 160 -8.06 10.81 -1.12
N GLU A 161 -7.88 11.69 -0.13
CA GLU A 161 -7.85 11.31 1.28
C GLU A 161 -9.21 10.79 1.75
N ASP A 162 -10.28 11.50 1.44
CA ASP A 162 -11.66 11.12 1.79
C ASP A 162 -12.06 9.81 1.11
N PHE A 163 -11.68 9.64 -0.16
CA PHE A 163 -11.89 8.38 -0.88
C PHE A 163 -11.16 7.23 -0.19
N SER A 164 -9.89 7.40 0.16
CA SER A 164 -9.08 6.37 0.82
C SER A 164 -9.70 5.93 2.14
N LEU A 165 -10.16 6.88 2.96
CA LEU A 165 -10.81 6.59 4.24
C LEU A 165 -12.11 5.82 4.07
N THR A 166 -12.95 6.24 3.13
CA THR A 166 -14.24 5.59 2.85
C THR A 166 -14.03 4.19 2.25
N HIS A 167 -13.08 4.06 1.33
CA HIS A 167 -12.77 2.81 0.68
C HIS A 167 -12.25 1.75 1.67
N VAL A 168 -11.32 2.13 2.55
CA VAL A 168 -10.82 1.25 3.61
C VAL A 168 -11.97 0.77 4.51
N LYS A 169 -12.86 1.68 4.94
CA LYS A 169 -14.03 1.31 5.75
C LYS A 169 -14.90 0.28 5.04
N ASN A 170 -15.24 0.51 3.76
CA ASN A 170 -16.07 -0.38 2.97
C ASN A 170 -15.43 -1.78 2.78
N VAL A 171 -14.11 -1.79 2.56
CA VAL A 171 -13.36 -3.04 2.42
C VAL A 171 -13.35 -3.85 3.71
N LEU A 172 -13.31 -3.21 4.88
CA LEU A 172 -13.28 -3.88 6.18
C LEU A 172 -14.68 -4.17 6.75
N GLN A 173 -15.71 -3.54 6.20
CA GLN A 173 -17.09 -3.74 6.62
C GLN A 173 -17.51 -5.21 6.53
N GLY A 174 -18.11 -5.73 7.59
CA GLY A 174 -18.54 -7.14 7.68
C GLY A 174 -17.45 -8.13 8.08
N GLY A 175 -16.22 -7.66 8.33
CA GLY A 175 -15.20 -8.46 8.98
C GLY A 175 -15.40 -8.53 10.49
N ALA A 176 -14.84 -9.55 11.15
CA ALA A 176 -15.02 -9.75 12.58
C ALA A 176 -14.48 -8.58 13.41
N THR A 177 -15.27 -8.17 14.40
CA THR A 177 -14.99 -6.99 15.26
C THR A 177 -13.76 -7.19 16.15
N GLU A 178 -13.37 -8.44 16.42
CA GLU A 178 -12.16 -8.71 17.18
C GLU A 178 -10.88 -8.19 16.52
N PHE A 179 -10.90 -7.95 15.20
CA PHE A 179 -9.77 -7.44 14.44
C PHE A 179 -9.80 -5.93 14.23
N GLU A 180 -10.71 -5.17 14.81
CA GLU A 180 -10.77 -3.71 14.63
C GLU A 180 -9.49 -3.03 15.09
N ASP A 181 -8.85 -3.53 16.13
CA ASP A 181 -7.55 -3.09 16.62
C ASP A 181 -6.38 -4.02 16.21
N GLY A 182 -6.68 -5.06 15.42
CA GLY A 182 -5.77 -6.08 14.94
C GLY A 182 -5.41 -5.96 13.46
N PRO A 183 -4.78 -7.01 12.88
CA PRO A 183 -4.39 -7.00 11.48
C PRO A 183 -5.59 -6.86 10.54
N CYS A 184 -5.55 -5.83 9.67
CA CYS A 184 -6.63 -5.56 8.72
C CYS A 184 -6.87 -6.70 7.71
N CYS A 185 -5.81 -7.46 7.38
CA CYS A 185 -5.93 -8.64 6.52
C CYS A 185 -6.77 -9.75 7.17
N LEU A 186 -6.64 -9.99 8.47
CA LEU A 186 -7.46 -10.95 9.19
C LEU A 186 -8.92 -10.49 9.24
N GLN A 187 -9.16 -9.19 9.45
CA GLN A 187 -10.51 -8.63 9.41
C GLN A 187 -11.15 -8.81 8.02
N ALA A 188 -10.42 -8.55 6.96
CA ALA A 188 -10.94 -8.73 5.60
C ALA A 188 -11.24 -10.20 5.28
N LEU A 189 -10.36 -11.11 5.70
CA LEU A 189 -10.50 -12.56 5.49
C LEU A 189 -11.59 -13.19 6.34
N SER A 190 -11.89 -12.64 7.52
CA SER A 190 -12.91 -13.18 8.43
C SER A 190 -14.37 -12.99 7.98
N LYS A 191 -14.61 -12.34 6.84
CA LYS A 191 -15.96 -12.13 6.29
C LYS A 191 -16.67 -13.42 5.90
N ASN A 192 -15.90 -14.40 5.47
CA ASN A 192 -16.41 -15.71 5.05
C ASN A 192 -15.56 -16.82 5.64
N LYS A 193 -16.12 -18.02 5.75
CA LYS A 193 -15.33 -19.18 6.14
C LYS A 193 -14.31 -19.54 5.06
N LEU A 194 -13.07 -19.72 5.47
CA LEU A 194 -11.95 -19.99 4.59
C LEU A 194 -11.90 -21.46 4.20
N LYS A 195 -11.80 -21.72 2.91
CA LYS A 195 -11.53 -23.04 2.30
C LYS A 195 -10.05 -23.24 2.02
N ASP A 196 -9.34 -22.16 1.69
CA ASP A 196 -7.93 -22.14 1.35
C ASP A 196 -7.20 -21.06 2.14
N GLY A 197 -5.85 -21.13 2.19
CA GLY A 197 -5.02 -20.18 2.94
C GLY A 197 -5.15 -20.27 4.47
N ARG A 198 -5.80 -21.32 4.99
CA ARG A 198 -6.06 -21.51 6.43
C ARG A 198 -4.78 -21.54 7.27
N ASP A 199 -3.72 -22.21 6.79
CA ASP A 199 -2.41 -22.23 7.48
C ASP A 199 -1.88 -20.81 7.71
N ARG A 200 -1.92 -19.98 6.69
CA ARG A 200 -1.38 -18.64 6.74
C ARG A 200 -2.25 -17.70 7.60
N PHE A 201 -3.57 -17.84 7.50
CA PHE A 201 -4.48 -17.13 8.40
C PHE A 201 -4.21 -17.51 9.85
N LEU A 202 -4.15 -18.81 10.15
CA LEU A 202 -3.96 -19.32 11.51
C LEU A 202 -2.62 -18.84 12.10
N TYR A 203 -1.55 -18.85 11.33
CA TYR A 203 -0.26 -18.33 11.75
C TYR A 203 -0.34 -16.85 12.16
N ASN A 204 -0.92 -16.01 11.27
CA ASN A 204 -1.08 -14.57 11.56
C ASN A 204 -2.05 -14.32 12.71
N TYR A 205 -3.11 -15.13 12.85
CA TYR A 205 -3.99 -15.08 14.00
C TYR A 205 -3.24 -15.42 15.28
N MET A 206 -2.40 -16.44 15.29
CA MET A 206 -1.60 -16.81 16.46
C MET A 206 -0.66 -15.66 16.87
N VAL A 207 0.00 -14.97 15.90
CA VAL A 207 0.83 -13.79 16.20
C VAL A 207 0.00 -12.68 16.84
N PHE A 208 -1.20 -12.45 16.35
CA PHE A 208 -2.16 -11.49 16.90
C PHE A 208 -2.64 -11.91 18.29
N ALA A 209 -3.07 -13.18 18.47
CA ALA A 209 -3.63 -13.70 19.71
C ALA A 209 -2.60 -13.66 20.85
N LYS A 210 -1.33 -14.03 20.60
CA LYS A 210 -0.25 -13.92 21.60
C LYS A 210 -0.08 -12.50 22.15
N LYS A 211 -0.45 -11.48 21.38
CA LYS A 211 -0.34 -10.07 21.79
C LYS A 211 -1.60 -9.58 22.48
N LYS A 212 -2.77 -9.98 21.98
CA LYS A 212 -4.06 -9.52 22.50
C LYS A 212 -4.55 -10.35 23.69
N TYR A 213 -4.25 -11.65 23.70
CA TYR A 213 -4.72 -12.64 24.68
C TYR A 213 -3.54 -13.47 25.22
N PRO A 214 -2.57 -12.87 25.93
CA PRO A 214 -1.33 -13.55 26.30
C PRO A 214 -1.54 -14.81 27.15
N ASP A 215 -2.58 -14.84 27.98
CA ASP A 215 -2.84 -15.92 28.92
C ASP A 215 -3.60 -17.11 28.30
N ASP A 216 -4.43 -16.87 27.29
CA ASP A 216 -5.33 -17.88 26.69
C ASP A 216 -5.21 -17.97 25.16
N TRP A 217 -4.14 -17.44 24.57
CA TRP A 217 -3.96 -17.35 23.13
C TRP A 217 -4.11 -18.70 22.39
N GLU A 218 -3.68 -19.83 23.00
CA GLU A 218 -3.80 -21.15 22.37
C GLU A 218 -5.26 -21.54 22.19
N GLN A 219 -6.09 -21.29 23.21
CA GLN A 219 -7.52 -21.53 23.15
C GLN A 219 -8.19 -20.61 22.12
N LYS A 220 -7.80 -19.34 22.08
CA LYS A 220 -8.30 -18.37 21.08
C LYS A 220 -7.98 -18.77 19.64
N VAL A 221 -6.81 -19.37 19.40
CA VAL A 221 -6.45 -19.90 18.07
C VAL A 221 -7.35 -21.04 17.63
N ILE A 222 -7.74 -21.93 18.57
CA ILE A 222 -8.67 -23.03 18.30
C ILE A 222 -10.08 -22.49 18.01
N GLU A 223 -10.56 -21.56 18.82
CA GLU A 223 -11.85 -20.89 18.61
C GLU A 223 -11.91 -20.20 17.24
N ALA A 224 -10.89 -19.42 16.90
CA ALA A 224 -10.79 -18.75 15.61
C ALA A 224 -10.81 -19.72 14.42
N ALA A 225 -10.16 -20.87 14.54
CA ALA A 225 -10.22 -21.88 13.48
C ALA A 225 -11.66 -22.40 13.26
N ARG A 226 -12.41 -22.61 14.34
CA ARG A 226 -13.83 -23.02 14.26
C ARG A 226 -14.72 -21.94 13.65
N ASP A 227 -14.44 -20.69 13.98
CA ASP A 227 -15.24 -19.55 13.54
C ASP A 227 -14.96 -19.18 12.08
N TYR A 228 -13.70 -19.23 11.66
CA TYR A 228 -13.26 -18.69 10.36
C TYR A 228 -12.93 -19.75 9.32
N PHE A 229 -12.89 -21.06 9.65
CA PHE A 229 -12.58 -22.09 8.65
C PHE A 229 -13.78 -22.97 8.31
N GLU A 230 -13.85 -23.43 7.07
CA GLU A 230 -14.62 -24.63 6.77
C GLU A 230 -13.84 -25.85 7.25
N TYR A 231 -14.38 -26.53 8.25
CA TYR A 231 -13.81 -27.77 8.76
C TYR A 231 -13.98 -28.90 7.74
N SER A 232 -12.98 -29.77 7.67
CA SER A 232 -12.95 -30.94 6.81
C SER A 232 -12.13 -32.04 7.50
N LYS A 233 -12.04 -33.24 6.89
CA LYS A 233 -11.16 -34.31 7.37
C LYS A 233 -9.69 -33.92 7.50
N GLU A 234 -9.27 -32.91 6.75
CA GLU A 234 -7.88 -32.39 6.75
C GLU A 234 -7.69 -31.20 7.70
N TRP A 235 -8.78 -30.57 8.13
CA TRP A 235 -8.79 -29.40 8.99
C TRP A 235 -9.83 -29.54 10.10
N ASP A 236 -9.35 -30.00 11.24
CA ASP A 236 -10.08 -30.18 12.48
C ASP A 236 -9.29 -29.61 13.67
N ASP A 237 -9.80 -29.75 14.86
CA ASP A 237 -9.17 -29.30 16.10
C ASP A 237 -7.80 -29.96 16.34
N GLU A 238 -7.62 -31.20 15.94
CA GLU A 238 -6.33 -31.90 16.10
C GLU A 238 -5.26 -31.30 15.22
N ARG A 239 -5.58 -31.03 13.96
CA ARG A 239 -4.71 -30.33 13.03
C ARG A 239 -4.31 -28.96 13.56
N VAL A 240 -5.27 -28.18 14.08
CA VAL A 240 -5.02 -26.87 14.67
C VAL A 240 -4.06 -26.98 15.86
N ARG A 241 -4.25 -27.95 16.76
CA ARG A 241 -3.36 -28.19 17.91
C ARG A 241 -1.95 -28.60 17.47
N LEU A 242 -1.80 -29.38 16.40
CA LEU A 242 -0.49 -29.71 15.82
C LEU A 242 0.22 -28.44 15.30
N LYS A 243 -0.49 -27.56 14.61
CA LYS A 243 0.05 -26.27 14.13
C LYS A 243 0.48 -25.38 15.30
N ILE A 244 -0.36 -25.26 16.33
CA ILE A 244 -0.02 -24.50 17.54
C ILE A 244 1.30 -25.05 18.14
N ARG A 245 1.45 -26.36 18.29
CA ARG A 245 2.66 -26.97 18.85
C ARG A 245 3.90 -26.67 18.00
N SER A 246 3.80 -26.76 16.66
CA SER A 246 4.93 -26.49 15.76
C SER A 246 5.36 -25.02 15.80
N TRP A 247 4.42 -24.07 15.96
CA TRP A 247 4.68 -22.63 15.92
C TRP A 247 4.80 -21.97 17.29
N LYS A 248 4.58 -22.74 18.38
CA LYS A 248 4.58 -22.19 19.73
C LYS A 248 5.85 -21.43 20.10
N LYS A 249 7.01 -21.92 19.65
CA LYS A 249 8.32 -21.31 19.90
C LYS A 249 8.69 -20.19 18.91
N GLU A 250 7.93 -20.02 17.83
CA GLU A 250 8.21 -18.98 16.86
C GLU A 250 7.81 -17.61 17.41
N THR A 251 8.78 -16.70 17.39
CA THR A 251 8.59 -15.29 17.82
C THR A 251 8.55 -14.32 16.64
N LYS A 252 8.43 -14.85 15.41
CA LYS A 252 8.39 -14.05 14.19
C LYS A 252 7.12 -13.21 14.15
N GLY A 253 7.19 -12.08 13.43
CA GLY A 253 6.04 -11.19 13.21
C GLY A 253 5.07 -11.73 12.16
N HIS A 254 4.11 -10.89 11.78
CA HIS A 254 3.13 -11.21 10.75
C HIS A 254 3.78 -11.44 9.37
N THR A 255 3.24 -12.39 8.60
CA THR A 255 3.72 -12.76 7.27
C THR A 255 2.96 -12.00 6.18
N CYS A 256 3.07 -10.67 6.19
CA CYS A 256 2.25 -9.78 5.35
C CYS A 256 2.46 -9.94 3.84
N ASN A 257 3.61 -10.49 3.42
CA ASN A 257 3.97 -10.65 2.01
C ASN A 257 3.63 -12.04 1.44
N GLU A 258 2.96 -12.89 2.23
CA GLU A 258 2.64 -14.25 1.82
C GLU A 258 1.15 -14.42 1.54
N GLU A 259 0.81 -15.27 0.55
CA GLU A 259 -0.58 -15.54 0.20
C GLU A 259 -1.30 -16.34 1.29
N PRO A 260 -2.60 -16.09 1.54
CA PRO A 260 -3.43 -15.05 0.91
C PRO A 260 -3.36 -13.69 1.61
N ILE A 261 -2.55 -13.54 2.65
CA ILE A 261 -2.44 -12.32 3.48
C ILE A 261 -2.08 -11.10 2.64
N VAL A 262 -1.15 -11.28 1.69
CA VAL A 262 -0.65 -10.21 0.82
C VAL A 262 -1.78 -9.49 0.07
N HIS A 263 -2.81 -10.21 -0.34
CA HIS A 263 -3.96 -9.66 -1.07
C HIS A 263 -4.92 -8.86 -0.18
N HIS A 264 -4.75 -8.93 1.13
CA HIS A 264 -5.59 -8.28 2.13
C HIS A 264 -4.78 -7.34 3.05
N TYR A 265 -3.51 -7.12 2.73
CA TYR A 265 -2.60 -6.32 3.54
C TYR A 265 -2.68 -4.83 3.18
N MET A 266 -3.21 -4.04 4.11
CA MET A 266 -3.27 -2.57 4.01
C MET A 266 -2.27 -1.96 5.00
N LYS A 267 -1.02 -1.73 4.55
CA LYS A 267 0.08 -1.27 5.42
C LYS A 267 -0.28 0.00 6.20
N ALA A 268 -0.79 1.01 5.50
CA ALA A 268 -1.10 2.31 6.09
C ALA A 268 -2.15 2.23 7.20
N GLU A 269 -3.13 1.33 7.06
CA GLU A 269 -4.14 1.07 8.08
C GLU A 269 -3.61 0.18 9.19
N CYS A 270 -2.95 -0.91 8.84
CA CYS A 270 -2.47 -1.89 9.81
C CYS A 270 -1.43 -1.32 10.79
N VAL A 271 -0.61 -0.33 10.34
CA VAL A 271 0.38 0.36 11.20
C VAL A 271 -0.28 1.18 12.31
N LYS A 272 -1.49 1.70 12.08
CA LYS A 272 -2.23 2.52 13.05
C LYS A 272 -2.84 1.69 14.18
N ARG A 273 -3.04 0.39 13.97
CA ARG A 273 -3.78 -0.48 14.88
C ARG A 273 -2.89 -1.00 16.00
N LYS A 274 -3.44 -1.09 17.21
CA LYS A 274 -2.75 -1.52 18.43
C LYS A 274 -2.01 -2.85 18.28
N TYR A 275 -2.66 -3.83 17.68
CA TYR A 275 -2.14 -5.17 17.45
C TYR A 275 -1.84 -5.45 15.97
N GLY A 276 -1.71 -4.40 15.16
CA GLY A 276 -1.24 -4.50 13.78
C GLY A 276 0.27 -4.66 13.69
N ILE A 277 0.83 -4.46 12.49
CA ILE A 277 2.27 -4.72 12.21
C ILE A 277 3.23 -3.81 12.99
N ALA A 278 2.81 -2.64 13.44
CA ALA A 278 3.68 -1.77 14.26
C ALA A 278 4.09 -2.46 15.56
N SER A 279 3.25 -3.35 16.09
CA SER A 279 3.52 -4.12 17.30
C SER A 279 4.54 -5.24 17.10
N ASP A 280 4.87 -5.62 15.86
CA ASP A 280 5.88 -6.66 15.56
C ASP A 280 7.30 -6.19 15.81
N LYS A 281 7.52 -4.90 15.71
CA LYS A 281 8.79 -4.28 16.09
C LYS A 281 8.63 -3.79 17.51
N LYS A 282 9.50 -4.22 18.43
CA LYS A 282 9.72 -3.50 19.69
C LYS A 282 10.18 -2.10 19.30
N ARG A 283 9.27 -1.21 18.99
CA ARG A 283 9.55 0.20 18.87
C ARG A 283 9.62 0.74 20.30
N ALA A 284 10.82 0.82 20.83
CA ALA A 284 11.14 2.01 21.58
C ALA A 284 10.61 3.19 20.77
N PHE A 285 9.82 4.06 21.36
CA PHE A 285 9.14 5.19 20.73
C PHE A 285 9.92 5.75 19.55
N PRO A 286 9.34 5.89 18.33
CA PRO A 286 10.07 6.39 17.16
C PRO A 286 10.79 7.72 17.41
N ALA A 287 10.23 8.55 18.29
CA ALA A 287 10.85 9.79 18.76
C ALA A 287 12.16 9.56 19.53
N LEU A 288 12.26 8.47 20.31
CA LEU A 288 13.47 8.17 21.10
C LEU A 288 14.51 7.36 20.30
N SER A 289 14.08 6.54 19.32
CA SER A 289 15.03 5.82 18.47
C SER A 289 15.77 6.74 17.48
N GLY A 290 15.22 7.90 17.16
CA GLY A 290 15.89 8.96 16.42
C GLY A 290 16.95 9.68 17.27
N LEU A 291 16.65 9.93 18.53
CA LEU A 291 17.55 10.62 19.46
C LEU A 291 18.80 9.80 19.82
N THR A 292 18.71 8.46 19.82
CA THR A 292 19.89 7.60 20.09
C THR A 292 20.89 7.51 18.94
N LYS A 293 20.56 8.02 17.76
CA LYS A 293 21.46 8.06 16.58
C LYS A 293 22.00 9.44 16.25
N ILE A 294 21.54 10.46 16.96
CA ILE A 294 22.11 11.79 16.83
C ILE A 294 23.40 11.79 17.66
N ASN A 295 24.56 11.81 17.00
CA ASN A 295 25.82 12.20 17.60
C ASN A 295 25.71 13.70 17.93
N TYR A 296 24.98 13.98 19.02
CA TYR A 296 24.83 15.32 19.53
C TYR A 296 26.18 15.75 20.12
N LYS A 297 26.89 16.65 19.44
CA LYS A 297 27.88 17.47 20.05
C LYS A 297 27.11 18.65 20.67
N PRO A 298 27.04 18.76 22.00
CA PRO A 298 26.36 19.91 22.61
C PRO A 298 27.04 21.19 22.14
N ASP A 299 26.28 22.05 21.49
CA ASP A 299 26.72 23.43 21.29
C ASP A 299 26.59 24.13 22.64
N PRO A 300 27.68 24.64 23.19
CA PRO A 300 27.67 25.28 24.53
C PRO A 300 26.78 26.52 24.57
N GLU A 301 26.33 27.06 23.45
CA GLU A 301 25.49 28.26 23.39
C GLU A 301 23.98 27.97 23.39
N TYR A 302 23.55 26.68 23.24
CA TYR A 302 22.13 26.32 23.21
C TYR A 302 21.75 25.38 24.35
N THR A 303 21.02 25.90 25.33
CA THR A 303 20.31 25.09 26.34
C THR A 303 18.88 24.90 25.94
N PHE A 304 18.47 23.63 25.73
CA PHE A 304 17.06 23.29 25.53
C PHE A 304 16.43 22.92 26.87
N ASN A 305 15.44 23.66 27.30
CA ASN A 305 14.56 23.24 28.38
C ASN A 305 13.49 22.31 27.82
N VAL A 306 13.69 21.01 27.95
CA VAL A 306 12.66 20.01 27.63
C VAL A 306 11.84 19.79 28.90
N ALA A 307 10.59 20.23 28.91
CA ALA A 307 9.63 19.82 29.93
C ALA A 307 9.29 18.34 29.69
N LEU A 308 9.80 17.47 30.54
CA LEU A 308 9.42 16.05 30.52
C LEU A 308 8.15 15.86 31.34
N PRO A 309 7.23 14.95 30.91
CA PRO A 309 6.09 14.58 31.73
C PRO A 309 6.54 14.07 33.11
N ASP A 310 5.77 14.37 34.15
CA ASP A 310 6.06 13.94 35.51
C ASP A 310 6.28 12.42 35.58
N GLY A 311 7.39 12.00 36.17
CA GLY A 311 7.75 10.60 36.39
C GLY A 311 8.78 10.02 35.41
N VAL A 312 9.24 10.76 34.40
CA VAL A 312 10.32 10.30 33.51
C VAL A 312 11.70 10.60 34.13
N LYS A 313 12.40 9.54 34.51
CA LYS A 313 13.81 9.63 34.94
C LYS A 313 14.73 9.41 33.73
N VAL A 314 15.54 10.38 33.39
CA VAL A 314 16.64 10.23 32.43
C VAL A 314 17.82 9.60 33.20
N LYS A 315 18.33 8.48 32.68
CA LYS A 315 19.60 7.90 33.11
C LYS A 315 20.72 8.38 32.23
#